data_ddc88cbdb37ba23c9f57a0c3a9281b53
#
_entry.id   ddc88cbdb37ba23c9f57a0c3a9281b53
#
_cell.length_a   1.000
_cell.length_b   1.000
_cell.length_c   1.000
_cell.angle_alpha   90.00
_cell.angle_beta   90.00
_cell.angle_gamma   90.00
#
_symmetry.space_group_name_H-M   'P 1'
#
loop_
_entity.id
_entity.type
_entity.pdbx_description
1 polymer ?
#
loop_
_entity_poly.entity_id
_entity_poly.type
_entity_poly.pdbx_seq_one_letter_code
_entity_poly.pdbx_strand_id
1 'polypeptide(L)'
;SSIPGAAVTSIRVAGALHEFTTLEGVKEDLTDIVLNIKNLVLSSDNDEPSVIYIRKSGAGAVTGADIAVPSGVEVHNPELHIATLNGKANLEIELTVERGRGYVTAVQNKQAGAEIGRIPVDSIYSPVLKVTYKVEATRVEQRTDFDRLVVDVETKPSMKPRDAVASAGKTLVELFGLARELNVDAEGIE
;
A
#
# COMPACT_ATOMS: atom_id res chain seq x y z
N SER A 1 -11.27 -0.75 -1.78
CA SER A 1 -11.10 0.17 -0.65
C SER A 1 -10.80 1.57 -1.16
N SER A 2 -11.54 2.55 -0.66
CA SER A 2 -11.31 3.99 -0.96
C SER A 2 -10.33 4.65 0.03
N ILE A 3 -9.84 3.91 1.02
CA ILE A 3 -8.91 4.41 2.03
C ILE A 3 -7.52 4.52 1.43
N PRO A 4 -6.88 5.70 1.48
CA PRO A 4 -5.56 5.89 0.91
C PRO A 4 -4.48 5.12 1.69
N GLY A 5 -3.44 4.73 0.96
CA GLY A 5 -2.24 4.11 1.50
C GLY A 5 -1.02 4.48 0.66
N ALA A 6 0.12 3.88 0.94
CA ALA A 6 1.33 4.02 0.15
C ALA A 6 1.87 2.64 -0.24
N ALA A 7 2.50 2.55 -1.39
CA ALA A 7 3.09 1.33 -1.89
C ALA A 7 4.23 1.62 -2.87
N VAL A 8 5.06 0.62 -3.11
CA VAL A 8 6.07 0.65 -4.17
C VAL A 8 5.37 0.51 -5.53
N THR A 9 5.68 1.39 -6.46
CA THR A 9 5.13 1.38 -7.84
C THR A 9 6.12 0.86 -8.86
N SER A 10 7.41 1.08 -8.64
CA SER A 10 8.47 0.59 -9.49
C SER A 10 9.78 0.42 -8.72
N ILE A 11 10.65 -0.42 -9.25
CA ILE A 11 12.01 -0.60 -8.73
C ILE A 11 13.02 -0.48 -9.86
N ARG A 12 14.25 -0.14 -9.47
CA ARG A 12 15.44 -0.27 -10.31
C ARG A 12 16.51 -1.00 -9.52
N VAL A 13 17.07 -2.04 -10.11
CA VAL A 13 18.12 -2.87 -9.50
C VAL A 13 19.41 -2.69 -10.29
N ALA A 14 20.49 -2.36 -9.61
CA ALA A 14 21.80 -2.25 -10.22
C ALA A 14 22.21 -3.59 -10.84
N GLY A 15 22.59 -3.58 -12.11
CA GLY A 15 22.96 -4.79 -12.88
C GLY A 15 21.78 -5.56 -13.49
N ALA A 16 20.53 -5.07 -13.35
CA ALA A 16 19.36 -5.68 -13.97
C ALA A 16 18.65 -4.72 -14.92
N LEU A 17 18.27 -5.20 -16.10
CA LEU A 17 17.51 -4.44 -17.10
C LEU A 17 16.04 -4.84 -17.14
N HIS A 18 15.69 -5.99 -16.59
CA HIS A 18 14.33 -6.53 -16.55
C HIS A 18 14.18 -7.52 -15.39
N GLU A 19 12.96 -7.88 -15.08
CA GLU A 19 12.57 -8.75 -13.95
C GLU A 19 13.09 -10.19 -14.01
N PHE A 20 13.57 -10.64 -15.15
CA PHE A 20 14.11 -12.00 -15.33
C PHE A 20 15.63 -12.08 -15.20
N THR A 21 16.28 -10.99 -14.83
CA THR A 21 17.74 -10.95 -14.64
C THR A 21 18.12 -11.71 -13.36
N THR A 22 19.13 -12.57 -13.46
CA THR A 22 19.74 -13.22 -12.31
C THR A 22 20.80 -12.29 -11.69
N LEU A 23 20.77 -12.13 -10.37
CA LEU A 23 21.73 -11.31 -9.64
C LEU A 23 22.82 -12.21 -9.01
N GLU A 24 24.08 -11.88 -9.31
CA GLU A 24 25.20 -12.64 -8.75
C GLU A 24 25.27 -12.50 -7.23
N GLY A 25 25.36 -13.64 -6.54
CA GLY A 25 25.48 -13.69 -5.08
C GLY A 25 24.18 -13.46 -4.33
N VAL A 26 23.06 -13.37 -5.01
CA VAL A 26 21.72 -13.30 -4.43
C VAL A 26 21.03 -14.64 -4.63
N LYS A 27 20.45 -15.20 -3.56
CA LYS A 27 19.80 -16.51 -3.59
C LYS A 27 18.50 -16.49 -4.37
N GLU A 28 17.70 -15.45 -4.16
CA GLU A 28 16.40 -15.27 -4.79
C GLU A 28 16.56 -14.71 -6.20
N ASP A 29 15.70 -15.16 -7.11
CA ASP A 29 15.56 -14.52 -8.42
C ASP A 29 14.92 -13.12 -8.27
N LEU A 30 15.15 -12.25 -9.25
CA LEU A 30 14.60 -10.90 -9.20
C LEU A 30 13.07 -10.88 -9.15
N THR A 31 12.39 -11.84 -9.77
CA THR A 31 10.95 -12.03 -9.67
C THR A 31 10.50 -12.30 -8.23
N ASP A 32 11.25 -13.11 -7.49
CA ASP A 32 10.96 -13.38 -6.07
C ASP A 32 11.18 -12.13 -5.22
N ILE A 33 12.23 -11.37 -5.49
CA ILE A 33 12.51 -10.08 -4.83
C ILE A 33 11.36 -9.10 -5.07
N VAL A 34 10.85 -8.99 -6.29
CA VAL A 34 9.70 -8.16 -6.63
C VAL A 34 8.45 -8.59 -5.86
N LEU A 35 8.20 -9.90 -5.76
CA LEU A 35 7.07 -10.43 -4.97
C LEU A 35 7.23 -10.14 -3.48
N ASN A 36 8.44 -10.20 -2.95
CA ASN A 36 8.70 -9.84 -1.56
C ASN A 36 8.49 -8.34 -1.32
N ILE A 37 8.96 -7.49 -2.21
CA ILE A 37 8.77 -6.02 -2.15
C ILE A 37 7.29 -5.64 -2.20
N LYS A 38 6.47 -6.35 -2.96
CA LYS A 38 5.01 -6.17 -3.00
C LYS A 38 4.36 -6.26 -1.62
N ASN A 39 4.94 -7.01 -0.70
CA ASN A 39 4.44 -7.21 0.66
C ASN A 39 4.95 -6.15 1.66
N LEU A 40 5.77 -5.19 1.24
CA LEU A 40 6.16 -4.07 2.09
C LEU A 40 4.92 -3.26 2.49
N VAL A 41 4.84 -2.97 3.78
CA VAL A 41 3.81 -2.11 4.36
C VAL A 41 4.41 -0.74 4.64
N LEU A 42 4.01 0.23 3.85
CA LEU A 42 4.55 1.58 3.85
C LEU A 42 3.48 2.61 4.20
N SER A 43 3.90 3.70 4.79
CA SER A 43 3.14 4.95 4.84
C SER A 43 3.97 6.09 4.29
N SER A 44 3.32 7.09 3.72
CA SER A 44 3.95 8.29 3.20
C SER A 44 3.06 9.50 3.45
N ASP A 45 3.65 10.57 3.98
CA ASP A 45 3.01 11.87 4.13
C ASP A 45 3.25 12.77 2.91
N ASN A 46 4.08 12.31 1.96
CA ASN A 46 4.47 13.07 0.78
C ASN A 46 3.43 12.88 -0.34
N ASP A 47 2.98 13.96 -0.95
CA ASP A 47 2.07 13.92 -2.10
C ASP A 47 2.80 13.53 -3.40
N GLU A 48 4.08 13.90 -3.50
CA GLU A 48 4.95 13.54 -4.61
C GLU A 48 5.59 12.16 -4.39
N PRO A 49 5.98 11.46 -5.48
CA PRO A 49 6.71 10.21 -5.39
C PRO A 49 7.99 10.37 -4.56
N SER A 50 8.24 9.41 -3.68
CA SER A 50 9.45 9.33 -2.86
C SER A 50 10.30 8.15 -3.30
N VAL A 51 11.62 8.29 -3.21
CA VAL A 51 12.55 7.22 -3.53
C VAL A 51 13.17 6.69 -2.24
N ILE A 52 13.12 5.39 -2.05
CA ILE A 52 13.75 4.67 -0.95
C ILE A 52 14.78 3.69 -1.50
N TYR A 53 15.77 3.34 -0.69
CA TYR A 53 16.94 2.61 -1.16
C TYR A 53 17.24 1.40 -0.29
N ILE A 54 17.64 0.31 -0.94
CA ILE A 54 18.35 -0.81 -0.32
C ILE A 54 19.77 -0.79 -0.86
N ARG A 55 20.75 -0.73 0.02
CA ARG A 55 22.19 -0.85 -0.29
C ARG A 55 22.81 -1.74 0.75
N LYS A 56 23.07 -2.99 0.38
CA LYS A 56 23.65 -3.98 1.30
C LYS A 56 24.69 -4.82 0.60
N SER A 57 25.80 -5.04 1.28
CA SER A 57 26.88 -5.92 0.85
C SER A 57 27.25 -6.92 1.94
N GLY A 58 27.87 -8.03 1.54
CA GLY A 58 28.24 -9.09 2.44
C GLY A 58 27.13 -10.11 2.68
N ALA A 59 27.47 -11.24 3.31
CA ALA A 59 26.55 -12.32 3.58
C ALA A 59 25.47 -11.93 4.60
N GLY A 60 24.24 -12.37 4.36
CA GLY A 60 23.14 -12.22 5.28
C GLY A 60 21.81 -11.92 4.61
N ALA A 61 20.76 -11.84 5.42
CA ALA A 61 19.44 -11.51 4.96
C ALA A 61 19.31 -9.98 4.73
N VAL A 62 18.60 -9.62 3.68
CA VAL A 62 18.12 -8.25 3.41
C VAL A 62 16.65 -8.20 3.82
N THR A 63 16.31 -7.29 4.70
CA THR A 63 14.95 -7.14 5.24
C THR A 63 14.44 -5.71 5.08
N GLY A 64 13.20 -5.49 5.44
CA GLY A 64 12.61 -4.14 5.48
C GLY A 64 13.39 -3.15 6.35
N ALA A 65 14.09 -3.63 7.38
CA ALA A 65 14.95 -2.81 8.23
C ALA A 65 16.19 -2.22 7.52
N ASP A 66 16.60 -2.83 6.42
CA ASP A 66 17.73 -2.36 5.61
C ASP A 66 17.38 -1.22 4.65
N ILE A 67 16.10 -0.84 4.60
CA ILE A 67 15.62 0.20 3.69
C ILE A 67 15.92 1.58 4.26
N ALA A 68 16.65 2.40 3.51
CA ALA A 68 16.83 3.82 3.80
C ALA A 68 15.65 4.62 3.29
N VAL A 69 14.98 5.36 4.18
CA VAL A 69 13.78 6.14 3.86
C VAL A 69 14.02 7.64 4.09
N PRO A 70 13.45 8.51 3.23
CA PRO A 70 13.45 9.96 3.47
C PRO A 70 12.43 10.34 4.56
N SER A 71 12.45 11.60 4.96
CA SER A 71 11.42 12.15 5.85
C SER A 71 10.02 11.97 5.26
N GLY A 72 9.07 11.58 6.09
CA GLY A 72 7.66 11.39 5.71
C GLY A 72 7.35 9.99 5.18
N VAL A 73 8.33 9.11 5.01
CA VAL A 73 8.13 7.70 4.62
C VAL A 73 8.52 6.78 5.77
N GLU A 74 7.68 5.78 6.04
CA GLU A 74 7.92 4.81 7.11
C GLU A 74 7.65 3.38 6.62
N VAL A 75 8.51 2.44 7.05
CA VAL A 75 8.34 0.99 6.85
C VAL A 75 7.74 0.40 8.12
N HIS A 76 6.57 -0.23 8.01
CA HIS A 76 5.81 -0.76 9.16
C HIS A 76 6.05 -2.25 9.42
N ASN A 77 6.70 -2.97 8.50
CA ASN A 77 7.08 -4.37 8.64
C ASN A 77 8.59 -4.57 8.37
N PRO A 78 9.47 -4.02 9.23
CA PRO A 78 10.92 -4.08 9.04
C PRO A 78 11.49 -5.51 9.03
N GLU A 79 10.77 -6.48 9.57
CA GLU A 79 11.13 -7.89 9.58
C GLU A 79 10.90 -8.61 8.24
N LEU A 80 10.21 -7.98 7.28
CA LEU A 80 9.93 -8.59 5.99
C LEU A 80 11.22 -9.00 5.29
N HIS A 81 11.34 -10.29 4.95
CA HIS A 81 12.44 -10.81 4.15
C HIS A 81 12.32 -10.37 2.70
N ILE A 82 13.40 -9.82 2.14
CA ILE A 82 13.46 -9.33 0.75
C ILE A 82 14.38 -10.21 -0.08
N ALA A 83 15.60 -10.44 0.38
CA ALA A 83 16.60 -11.24 -0.30
C ALA A 83 17.63 -11.84 0.67
N THR A 84 18.41 -12.80 0.18
CA THR A 84 19.53 -13.41 0.92
C THR A 84 20.80 -13.23 0.10
N LEU A 85 21.84 -12.65 0.71
CA LEU A 85 23.11 -12.41 0.08
C LEU A 85 24.18 -13.41 0.53
N ASN A 86 25.08 -13.78 -0.37
CA ASN A 86 26.36 -14.41 -0.03
C ASN A 86 27.45 -13.35 0.22
N GLY A 87 28.61 -13.77 0.70
CA GLY A 87 29.70 -12.85 1.11
C GLY A 87 30.31 -11.99 0.00
N LYS A 88 29.98 -12.24 -1.26
CA LYS A 88 30.49 -11.50 -2.43
C LYS A 88 29.43 -10.59 -3.08
N ALA A 89 28.18 -10.70 -2.63
CA ALA A 89 27.08 -9.94 -3.21
C ALA A 89 27.11 -8.48 -2.77
N ASN A 90 26.71 -7.62 -3.70
CA ASN A 90 26.38 -6.21 -3.45
C ASN A 90 25.00 -5.96 -4.08
N LEU A 91 24.00 -5.69 -3.26
CA LEU A 91 22.63 -5.45 -3.72
C LEU A 91 22.29 -3.97 -3.56
N GLU A 92 21.95 -3.35 -4.68
CA GLU A 92 21.47 -1.97 -4.73
C GLU A 92 20.11 -1.94 -5.43
N ILE A 93 19.07 -1.53 -4.71
CA ILE A 93 17.72 -1.39 -5.23
C ILE A 93 17.22 0.01 -4.91
N GLU A 94 16.72 0.69 -5.93
CA GLU A 94 15.97 1.93 -5.83
C GLU A 94 14.48 1.61 -5.96
N LEU A 95 13.68 2.04 -4.97
CA LEU A 95 12.24 1.79 -4.95
C LEU A 95 11.50 3.13 -4.97
N THR A 96 10.57 3.28 -5.90
CA THR A 96 9.68 4.44 -5.95
C THR A 96 8.42 4.15 -5.17
N VAL A 97 8.10 5.02 -4.22
CA VAL A 97 6.92 4.93 -3.35
C VAL A 97 5.96 6.06 -3.68
N GLU A 98 4.71 5.72 -3.87
CA GLU A 98 3.64 6.68 -4.15
C GLU A 98 2.44 6.44 -3.24
N ARG A 99 1.64 7.47 -3.05
CA ARG A 99 0.32 7.37 -2.41
C ARG A 99 -0.72 6.98 -3.45
N GLY A 100 -1.68 6.21 -3.03
CA GLY A 100 -2.77 5.77 -3.90
C GLY A 100 -3.87 5.07 -3.13
N ARG A 101 -4.82 4.46 -3.85
CA ARG A 101 -5.98 3.77 -3.30
C ARG A 101 -6.20 2.44 -4.00
N GLY A 102 -6.67 1.46 -3.26
CA GLY A 102 -7.03 0.15 -3.78
C GLY A 102 -5.81 -0.68 -4.20
N TYR A 103 -5.88 -1.22 -5.39
CA TYR A 103 -4.86 -2.05 -6.01
C TYR A 103 -4.58 -1.58 -7.43
N VAL A 104 -3.31 -1.41 -7.75
CA VAL A 104 -2.84 -1.04 -9.09
C VAL A 104 -1.85 -2.09 -9.56
N THR A 105 -2.09 -2.66 -10.74
CA THR A 105 -1.21 -3.70 -11.30
C THR A 105 0.09 -3.11 -11.84
N ALA A 106 1.12 -3.95 -11.97
CA ALA A 106 2.39 -3.57 -12.58
C ALA A 106 2.20 -3.04 -14.01
N VAL A 107 1.25 -3.60 -14.78
CA VAL A 107 0.92 -3.13 -16.13
C VAL A 107 0.40 -1.68 -16.11
N GLN A 108 -0.43 -1.35 -15.14
CA GLN A 108 -0.94 0.01 -14.97
C GLN A 108 0.14 0.98 -14.46
N ASN A 109 1.08 0.49 -13.66
CA ASN A 109 2.23 1.27 -13.18
C ASN A 109 3.31 1.50 -14.25
N LYS A 110 3.25 0.76 -15.37
CA LYS A 110 4.18 0.92 -16.48
C LYS A 110 3.95 2.25 -17.17
N GLN A 111 4.86 3.18 -16.99
CA GLN A 111 4.81 4.49 -17.63
C GLN A 111 5.34 4.41 -19.08
N ALA A 112 4.66 5.08 -20.00
CA ALA A 112 5.16 5.25 -21.35
C ALA A 112 6.45 6.10 -21.33
N GLY A 113 7.51 5.60 -21.97
CA GLY A 113 8.81 6.28 -22.00
C GLY A 113 9.63 6.12 -20.70
N ALA A 114 9.26 5.18 -19.84
CA ALA A 114 10.06 4.87 -18.64
C ALA A 114 11.50 4.48 -19.03
N GLU A 115 12.43 4.84 -18.15
CA GLU A 115 13.84 4.49 -18.33
C GLU A 115 14.05 2.98 -18.42
N ILE A 116 15.02 2.58 -19.25
CA ILE A 116 15.46 1.17 -19.32
C ILE A 116 15.94 0.72 -17.94
N GLY A 117 15.48 -0.47 -17.50
CA GLY A 117 15.81 -1.02 -16.19
C GLY A 117 14.82 -0.67 -15.09
N ARG A 118 13.84 0.19 -15.33
CA ARG A 118 12.74 0.42 -14.40
C ARG A 118 11.72 -0.71 -14.52
N ILE A 119 11.53 -1.42 -13.41
CA ILE A 119 10.64 -2.59 -13.31
C ILE A 119 9.39 -2.16 -12.59
N PRO A 120 8.20 -2.20 -13.21
CA PRO A 120 6.94 -1.89 -12.55
C PRO A 120 6.58 -3.00 -11.56
N VAL A 121 5.95 -2.63 -10.44
CA VAL A 121 5.53 -3.53 -9.37
C VAL A 121 4.04 -3.36 -9.13
N ASP A 122 3.36 -4.45 -8.80
CA ASP A 122 1.98 -4.40 -8.32
C ASP A 122 1.92 -3.62 -7.00
N SER A 123 1.02 -2.65 -6.91
CA SER A 123 0.89 -1.77 -5.75
C SER A 123 -0.39 -2.06 -4.99
N ILE A 124 -0.27 -2.52 -3.75
CA ILE A 124 -1.38 -2.76 -2.84
C ILE A 124 -1.46 -1.58 -1.87
N TYR A 125 -2.24 -0.57 -2.23
CA TYR A 125 -2.40 0.64 -1.43
C TYR A 125 -3.31 0.47 -0.23
N SER A 126 -4.34 -0.39 -0.34
CA SER A 126 -5.35 -0.54 0.71
C SER A 126 -4.70 -0.96 2.04
N PRO A 127 -4.86 -0.16 3.11
CA PRO A 127 -4.43 -0.54 4.44
C PRO A 127 -5.40 -1.49 5.12
N VAL A 128 -6.57 -1.74 4.54
CA VAL A 128 -7.60 -2.63 5.07
C VAL A 128 -7.47 -4.01 4.43
N LEU A 129 -7.27 -5.02 5.27
CA LEU A 129 -7.13 -6.42 4.85
C LEU A 129 -8.49 -7.10 4.72
N LYS A 130 -9.38 -6.88 5.71
CA LYS A 130 -10.68 -7.56 5.78
C LYS A 130 -11.69 -6.69 6.53
N VAL A 131 -12.92 -6.69 6.03
CA VAL A 131 -14.07 -6.11 6.70
C VAL A 131 -15.22 -7.11 6.68
N THR A 132 -15.77 -7.39 7.84
CA THR A 132 -17.02 -8.16 7.97
C THR A 132 -18.01 -7.36 8.81
N TYR A 133 -19.30 -7.54 8.56
CA TYR A 133 -20.33 -6.90 9.35
C TYR A 133 -21.50 -7.85 9.59
N LYS A 134 -22.22 -7.59 10.66
CA LYS A 134 -23.50 -8.22 10.95
C LYS A 134 -24.46 -7.21 11.58
N VAL A 135 -25.73 -7.42 11.36
CA VAL A 135 -26.79 -6.63 11.96
C VAL A 135 -27.53 -7.52 12.95
N GLU A 136 -27.66 -7.04 14.17
CA GLU A 136 -28.33 -7.74 15.28
C GLU A 136 -29.50 -6.89 15.75
N ALA A 137 -30.64 -7.53 16.01
CA ALA A 137 -31.73 -6.88 16.72
C ALA A 137 -31.30 -6.58 18.15
N THR A 138 -31.58 -5.38 18.62
CA THR A 138 -31.20 -4.97 19.98
C THR A 138 -32.36 -4.26 20.67
N ARG A 139 -32.29 -4.20 22.00
CA ARG A 139 -33.24 -3.49 22.83
C ARG A 139 -32.55 -2.29 23.48
N VAL A 140 -33.15 -1.11 23.31
CA VAL A 140 -32.76 0.12 24.00
C VAL A 140 -33.92 0.52 24.90
N GLU A 141 -33.72 0.37 26.22
CA GLU A 141 -34.76 0.52 27.24
C GLU A 141 -35.96 -0.41 26.96
N GLN A 142 -37.14 0.12 26.68
CA GLN A 142 -38.36 -0.64 26.35
C GLN A 142 -38.59 -0.75 24.83
N ARG A 143 -37.75 -0.14 24.02
CA ARG A 143 -37.86 -0.16 22.53
C ARG A 143 -37.08 -1.32 21.98
N THR A 144 -37.72 -2.08 21.09
CA THR A 144 -37.15 -3.26 20.39
C THR A 144 -37.00 -3.06 18.90
N ASP A 145 -37.23 -1.83 18.43
CA ASP A 145 -37.19 -1.43 17.01
C ASP A 145 -35.82 -0.91 16.58
N PHE A 146 -34.76 -1.16 17.37
CA PHE A 146 -33.40 -0.79 17.05
C PHE A 146 -32.59 -1.99 16.57
N ASP A 147 -31.72 -1.74 15.60
CA ASP A 147 -30.70 -2.68 15.16
C ASP A 147 -29.32 -2.25 15.65
N ARG A 148 -28.49 -3.25 15.91
CA ARG A 148 -27.08 -3.07 16.26
C ARG A 148 -26.21 -3.49 15.09
N LEU A 149 -25.41 -2.56 14.56
CA LEU A 149 -24.42 -2.85 13.56
C LEU A 149 -23.10 -3.22 14.24
N VAL A 150 -22.60 -4.43 13.98
CA VAL A 150 -21.28 -4.89 14.41
C VAL A 150 -20.38 -4.96 13.18
N VAL A 151 -19.27 -4.23 13.19
CA VAL A 151 -18.29 -4.18 12.11
C VAL A 151 -16.95 -4.66 12.63
N ASP A 152 -16.41 -5.69 11.99
CA ASP A 152 -15.06 -6.22 12.24
C ASP A 152 -14.12 -5.72 11.16
N VAL A 153 -13.02 -5.08 11.55
CA VAL A 153 -12.05 -4.48 10.64
C VAL A 153 -10.65 -4.97 10.98
N GLU A 154 -10.00 -5.59 10.01
CA GLU A 154 -8.61 -6.00 10.09
C GLU A 154 -7.76 -5.11 9.16
N THR A 155 -6.72 -4.51 9.71
CA THR A 155 -5.84 -3.58 8.98
C THR A 155 -4.39 -4.05 8.99
N LYS A 156 -3.63 -3.54 8.01
CA LYS A 156 -2.17 -3.59 8.02
C LYS A 156 -1.63 -2.74 9.20
N PRO A 157 -0.38 -2.98 9.65
CA PRO A 157 0.23 -2.21 10.74
C PRO A 157 0.41 -0.71 10.44
N SER A 158 0.26 -0.28 9.18
CA SER A 158 0.31 1.13 8.78
C SER A 158 -0.90 1.96 9.24
N MET A 159 -1.98 1.34 9.65
CA MET A 159 -3.23 2.02 10.04
C MET A 159 -3.93 1.27 11.18
N LYS A 160 -4.44 2.02 12.17
CA LYS A 160 -5.30 1.44 13.19
C LYS A 160 -6.70 1.20 12.64
N PRO A 161 -7.39 0.10 13.03
CA PRO A 161 -8.76 -0.17 12.58
C PRO A 161 -9.74 0.99 12.82
N ARG A 162 -9.62 1.67 13.97
CA ARG A 162 -10.44 2.84 14.32
C ARG A 162 -10.25 3.98 13.32
N ASP A 163 -9.01 4.25 12.89
CA ASP A 163 -8.69 5.31 11.93
C ASP A 163 -9.22 4.97 10.54
N ALA A 164 -9.20 3.69 10.16
CA ALA A 164 -9.81 3.21 8.93
C ALA A 164 -11.32 3.46 8.88
N VAL A 165 -12.02 3.15 9.96
CA VAL A 165 -13.48 3.40 10.08
C VAL A 165 -13.77 4.91 10.07
N ALA A 166 -12.98 5.72 10.78
CA ALA A 166 -13.14 7.17 10.79
C ALA A 166 -12.91 7.78 9.40
N SER A 167 -11.90 7.33 8.67
CA SER A 167 -11.64 7.77 7.29
C SER A 167 -12.78 7.41 6.34
N ALA A 168 -13.32 6.21 6.44
CA ALA A 168 -14.48 5.79 5.64
C ALA A 168 -15.72 6.64 5.96
N GLY A 169 -15.96 6.91 7.25
CA GLY A 169 -17.06 7.76 7.70
C GLY A 169 -16.96 9.19 7.15
N LYS A 170 -15.77 9.78 7.19
CA LYS A 170 -15.52 11.10 6.60
C LYS A 170 -15.86 11.13 5.11
N THR A 171 -15.39 10.14 4.35
CA THR A 171 -15.68 10.03 2.91
C THR A 171 -17.20 9.92 2.66
N LEU A 172 -17.93 9.14 3.46
CA LEU A 172 -19.38 9.04 3.32
C LEU A 172 -20.09 10.36 3.60
N VAL A 173 -19.70 11.10 4.64
CA VAL A 173 -20.26 12.41 4.96
C VAL A 173 -20.05 13.39 3.81
N GLU A 174 -18.85 13.41 3.23
CA GLU A 174 -18.55 14.28 2.08
C GLU A 174 -19.42 13.92 0.86
N LEU A 175 -19.55 12.62 0.53
CA LEU A 175 -20.38 12.16 -0.60
C LEU A 175 -21.87 12.47 -0.41
N PHE A 176 -22.41 12.25 0.80
CA PHE A 176 -23.80 12.61 1.11
C PHE A 176 -24.01 14.12 1.17
N GLY A 177 -23.00 14.90 1.54
CA GLY A 177 -23.01 16.37 1.46
C GLY A 177 -23.25 16.84 0.02
N LEU A 178 -22.52 16.28 -0.95
CA LEU A 178 -22.71 16.58 -2.37
C LEU A 178 -24.13 16.19 -2.86
N ALA A 179 -24.64 15.02 -2.43
CA ALA A 179 -25.99 14.60 -2.79
C ALA A 179 -27.07 15.55 -2.24
N ARG A 180 -26.86 16.14 -1.06
CA ARG A 180 -27.77 17.13 -0.50
C ARG A 180 -27.79 18.42 -1.33
N GLU A 181 -26.66 18.85 -1.86
CA GLU A 181 -26.57 20.06 -2.71
C GLU A 181 -27.27 19.86 -4.06
N LEU A 182 -27.26 18.65 -4.63
CA LEU A 182 -27.95 18.33 -5.89
C LEU A 182 -29.48 18.42 -5.79
N ASN A 183 -30.04 18.34 -4.59
CA ASN A 183 -31.50 18.35 -4.40
C ASN A 183 -32.09 19.77 -4.33
N VAL A 184 -31.28 20.82 -4.30
CA VAL A 184 -31.73 22.22 -4.22
C VAL A 184 -32.13 22.76 -5.60
N ASP A 185 -31.57 22.18 -6.67
CA ASP A 185 -31.85 22.62 -8.05
C ASP A 185 -32.99 21.82 -8.74
N ALA A 186 -33.52 20.80 -8.08
CA ALA A 186 -34.59 19.96 -8.64
C ALA A 186 -36.03 20.49 -8.46
N GLU A 187 -36.22 21.62 -7.78
CA GLU A 187 -37.54 22.27 -7.61
C GLU A 187 -37.97 23.11 -8.82
N GLY A 188 -37.30 22.98 -9.95
CA GLY A 188 -37.55 23.81 -11.15
C GLY A 188 -38.07 23.05 -12.38
N ILE A 189 -38.55 21.80 -12.26
CA ILE A 189 -39.16 21.06 -13.40
C ILE A 189 -40.61 20.74 -13.06
N GLU A 190 -41.54 21.66 -13.42
CA GLU A 190 -42.90 21.36 -13.68
C GLU A 190 -43.07 20.80 -15.10
#